data_f112c26aa3e8510c974b3a372cf8f516
#
_entry.id   f112c26aa3e8510c974b3a372cf8f516
#
_cell.length_a   1.000
_cell.length_b   1.000
_cell.length_c   1.000
_cell.angle_alpha   90.00
_cell.angle_beta   90.00
_cell.angle_gamma   90.00
#
_symmetry.space_group_name_H-M   'P 1'
#
loop_
_entity.id
_entity.type
_entity.pdbx_description
1 polymer ?
#
loop_
_entity_poly.entity_id
_entity_poly.type
_entity_poly.pdbx_seq_one_letter_code
_entity_poly.pdbx_strand_id
1 'polypeptide(L)'
;MNPSIDTIAQAIKKVNARNVFVLPNNPNILLAAQQAAEISDKNVIVIPTRTIVQGVSAVIAFDPEADTETNRQNMTEAIAGVVSGSVTFAVRDTTYNGNVISANDIIGIIDGSIVCVDKTIPAVTEKLIEIMLEKHGGEGVVTLYCGEGTSEDEASKLADRISEKHADSEFIVQHGGQPLYYYYISVE
;
A
#
# COMPACT_ATOMS: atom_id res chain seq x y z
N MET A 1 -10.12 -8.43 -10.95
CA MET A 1 -10.85 -9.57 -10.33
C MET A 1 -9.92 -10.24 -9.34
N ASN A 2 -10.37 -10.53 -8.12
CA ASN A 2 -9.51 -11.20 -7.12
C ASN A 2 -9.20 -12.64 -7.59
N PRO A 3 -7.94 -13.12 -7.39
CA PRO A 3 -7.56 -14.48 -7.75
C PRO A 3 -8.34 -15.51 -6.90
N SER A 4 -8.64 -16.64 -7.51
CA SER A 4 -9.23 -17.78 -6.79
C SER A 4 -8.17 -18.55 -5.99
N ILE A 5 -8.60 -19.39 -5.05
CA ILE A 5 -7.73 -20.29 -4.30
C ILE A 5 -6.88 -21.13 -5.26
N ASP A 6 -7.49 -21.69 -6.30
CA ASP A 6 -6.81 -22.50 -7.31
C ASP A 6 -5.73 -21.69 -8.07
N THR A 7 -6.04 -20.43 -8.43
CA THR A 7 -5.08 -19.54 -9.09
C THR A 7 -3.84 -19.29 -8.21
N ILE A 8 -4.06 -19.05 -6.91
CA ILE A 8 -2.98 -18.83 -5.95
C ILE A 8 -2.18 -20.13 -5.74
N ALA A 9 -2.87 -21.27 -5.57
CA ALA A 9 -2.20 -22.57 -5.40
C ALA A 9 -1.34 -22.94 -6.61
N GLN A 10 -1.82 -22.68 -7.84
CA GLN A 10 -1.03 -22.88 -9.05
C GLN A 10 0.20 -21.94 -9.12
N ALA A 11 0.06 -20.69 -8.67
CA ALA A 11 1.20 -19.78 -8.58
C ALA A 11 2.25 -20.27 -7.58
N ILE A 12 1.82 -20.69 -6.38
CA ILE A 12 2.70 -21.30 -5.36
C ILE A 12 3.45 -22.51 -5.93
N LYS A 13 2.76 -23.39 -6.64
CA LYS A 13 3.35 -24.58 -7.24
C LYS A 13 4.46 -24.28 -8.24
N LYS A 14 4.35 -23.16 -8.98
CA LYS A 14 5.34 -22.73 -9.98
C LYS A 14 6.63 -22.16 -9.37
N VAL A 15 6.60 -21.72 -8.12
CA VAL A 15 7.80 -21.19 -7.45
C VAL A 15 8.77 -22.34 -7.19
N ASN A 16 9.99 -22.26 -7.70
CA ASN A 16 11.00 -23.29 -7.51
C ASN A 16 11.71 -23.15 -6.13
N ALA A 17 10.94 -23.29 -5.07
CA ALA A 17 11.44 -23.24 -3.69
C ALA A 17 10.61 -24.15 -2.78
N ARG A 18 11.21 -24.56 -1.66
CA ARG A 18 10.52 -25.32 -0.60
C ARG A 18 9.67 -24.40 0.29
N ASN A 19 10.23 -23.24 0.64
CA ASN A 19 9.56 -22.22 1.44
C ASN A 19 9.06 -21.13 0.51
N VAL A 20 7.79 -20.76 0.65
CA VAL A 20 7.15 -19.75 -0.21
C VAL A 20 6.42 -18.74 0.66
N PHE A 21 6.80 -17.48 0.56
CA PHE A 21 6.07 -16.38 1.20
C PHE A 21 5.03 -15.83 0.24
N VAL A 22 3.80 -15.68 0.71
CA VAL A 22 2.68 -15.12 -0.06
C VAL A 22 2.25 -13.82 0.59
N LEU A 23 2.29 -12.73 -0.19
CA LEU A 23 1.88 -11.40 0.22
C LEU A 23 0.62 -11.01 -0.57
N PRO A 24 -0.58 -11.15 0.01
CA PRO A 24 -1.84 -10.92 -0.70
C PRO A 24 -2.04 -9.47 -1.14
N ASN A 25 -1.52 -8.50 -0.39
CA ASN A 25 -1.63 -7.06 -0.64
C ASN A 25 -3.07 -6.55 -0.79
N ASN A 26 -4.04 -7.34 -0.34
CA ASN A 26 -5.46 -7.03 -0.39
C ASN A 26 -6.20 -7.86 0.67
N PRO A 27 -7.00 -7.24 1.55
CA PRO A 27 -7.72 -7.96 2.60
C PRO A 27 -8.71 -9.01 2.05
N ASN A 28 -9.25 -8.79 0.85
CA ASN A 28 -10.19 -9.72 0.21
C ASN A 28 -9.53 -11.01 -0.31
N ILE A 29 -8.21 -11.03 -0.44
CA ILE A 29 -7.42 -12.17 -0.95
C ILE A 29 -6.85 -13.00 0.20
N LEU A 30 -6.72 -12.43 1.40
CA LEU A 30 -6.04 -13.05 2.53
C LEU A 30 -6.57 -14.46 2.84
N LEU A 31 -7.88 -14.62 2.95
CA LEU A 31 -8.49 -15.93 3.23
C LEU A 31 -8.20 -16.95 2.11
N ALA A 32 -8.31 -16.52 0.85
CA ALA A 32 -8.00 -17.38 -0.29
C ALA A 32 -6.52 -17.80 -0.32
N ALA A 33 -5.61 -16.90 0.07
CA ALA A 33 -4.19 -17.20 0.19
C ALA A 33 -3.91 -18.22 1.32
N GLN A 34 -4.56 -18.08 2.46
CA GLN A 34 -4.47 -19.04 3.58
C GLN A 34 -4.97 -20.43 3.17
N GLN A 35 -6.13 -20.52 2.51
CA GLN A 35 -6.66 -21.80 2.03
C GLN A 35 -5.77 -22.42 0.94
N ALA A 36 -5.18 -21.61 0.05
CA ALA A 36 -4.21 -22.11 -0.93
C ALA A 36 -2.93 -22.63 -0.27
N ALA A 37 -2.50 -22.03 0.84
CA ALA A 37 -1.36 -22.50 1.63
C ALA A 37 -1.64 -23.87 2.29
N GLU A 38 -2.85 -24.07 2.84
CA GLU A 38 -3.25 -25.33 3.51
C GLU A 38 -3.27 -26.55 2.56
N ILE A 39 -3.61 -26.34 1.29
CA ILE A 39 -3.66 -27.42 0.28
C ILE A 39 -2.32 -27.62 -0.46
N SER A 40 -1.31 -26.83 -0.15
CA SER A 40 0.01 -26.90 -0.78
C SER A 40 0.87 -28.01 -0.16
N ASP A 41 1.69 -28.69 -0.99
CA ASP A 41 2.73 -29.62 -0.57
C ASP A 41 4.05 -28.92 -0.14
N LYS A 42 4.10 -27.58 -0.25
CA LYS A 42 5.23 -26.74 0.16
C LYS A 42 5.00 -26.11 1.52
N ASN A 43 6.08 -25.62 2.14
CA ASN A 43 5.97 -24.79 3.32
C ASN A 43 5.60 -23.37 2.89
N VAL A 44 4.32 -23.01 3.01
CA VAL A 44 3.77 -21.71 2.57
C VAL A 44 3.48 -20.83 3.77
N ILE A 45 4.06 -19.65 3.77
CA ILE A 45 3.89 -18.64 4.81
C ILE A 45 3.11 -17.47 4.21
N VAL A 46 1.92 -17.19 4.72
CA VAL A 46 1.13 -16.05 4.31
C VAL A 46 1.41 -14.88 5.24
N ILE A 47 2.03 -13.83 4.72
CA ILE A 47 2.22 -12.56 5.44
C ILE A 47 0.95 -11.73 5.23
N PRO A 48 0.27 -11.27 6.30
CA PRO A 48 -1.09 -10.70 6.18
C PRO A 48 -1.11 -9.26 5.65
N THR A 49 -0.41 -9.01 4.54
CA THR A 49 -0.39 -7.70 3.87
C THR A 49 -1.75 -7.36 3.29
N ARG A 50 -2.22 -6.14 3.54
CA ARG A 50 -3.53 -5.64 3.11
C ARG A 50 -3.42 -4.64 1.96
N THR A 51 -2.23 -4.07 1.76
CA THR A 51 -1.94 -3.08 0.73
C THR A 51 -0.60 -3.40 0.04
N ILE A 52 -0.41 -2.83 -1.14
CA ILE A 52 0.84 -3.01 -1.90
C ILE A 52 2.03 -2.43 -1.12
N VAL A 53 1.86 -1.26 -0.48
CA VAL A 53 2.95 -0.64 0.28
C VAL A 53 3.36 -1.49 1.49
N GLN A 54 2.42 -2.11 2.20
CA GLN A 54 2.75 -3.12 3.21
C GLN A 54 3.53 -4.31 2.63
N GLY A 55 3.16 -4.74 1.40
CA GLY A 55 3.90 -5.78 0.70
C GLY A 55 5.34 -5.38 0.41
N VAL A 56 5.59 -4.13 0.05
CA VAL A 56 6.94 -3.59 -0.16
C VAL A 56 7.73 -3.60 1.14
N SER A 57 7.19 -3.06 2.23
CA SER A 57 7.85 -3.04 3.55
C SER A 57 8.17 -4.45 4.04
N ALA A 58 7.23 -5.41 3.86
CA ALA A 58 7.48 -6.81 4.18
C ALA A 58 8.64 -7.42 3.38
N VAL A 59 8.75 -7.12 2.07
CA VAL A 59 9.85 -7.61 1.22
C VAL A 59 11.18 -7.00 1.63
N ILE A 60 11.22 -5.73 1.99
CA ILE A 60 12.44 -5.05 2.48
C ILE A 60 12.94 -5.69 3.79
N ALA A 61 12.03 -6.13 4.65
CA ALA A 61 12.37 -6.79 5.92
C ALA A 61 12.78 -8.27 5.76
N PHE A 62 12.70 -8.84 4.56
CA PHE A 62 13.12 -10.22 4.30
C PHE A 62 14.65 -10.35 4.28
N ASP A 63 15.18 -11.28 5.09
CA ASP A 63 16.60 -11.62 5.14
C ASP A 63 16.81 -13.03 4.55
N PRO A 64 17.52 -13.17 3.41
CA PRO A 64 17.78 -14.46 2.79
C PRO A 64 18.65 -15.39 3.64
N GLU A 65 19.41 -14.88 4.62
CA GLU A 65 20.25 -15.65 5.52
C GLU A 65 19.52 -16.13 6.78
N ALA A 66 18.34 -15.56 7.08
CA ALA A 66 17.54 -15.93 8.23
C ALA A 66 16.65 -17.15 7.93
N ASP A 67 16.26 -17.87 8.98
CA ASP A 67 15.29 -18.95 8.84
C ASP A 67 13.87 -18.45 8.53
N THR A 68 13.00 -19.39 8.17
CA THR A 68 11.63 -19.07 7.73
C THR A 68 10.79 -18.39 8.82
N GLU A 69 10.95 -18.81 10.08
CA GLU A 69 10.17 -18.26 11.19
C GLU A 69 10.64 -16.86 11.55
N THR A 70 11.95 -16.63 11.57
CA THR A 70 12.54 -15.29 11.75
C THR A 70 12.06 -14.35 10.66
N ASN A 71 12.08 -14.77 9.38
CA ASN A 71 11.55 -13.98 8.28
C ASN A 71 10.04 -13.70 8.42
N ARG A 72 9.25 -14.71 8.81
CA ARG A 72 7.82 -14.52 9.05
C ARG A 72 7.59 -13.42 10.10
N GLN A 73 8.36 -13.44 11.18
CA GLN A 73 8.26 -12.46 12.26
C GLN A 73 8.67 -11.07 11.77
N ASN A 74 9.88 -10.92 11.21
CA ASN A 74 10.39 -9.65 10.71
C ASN A 74 9.45 -8.99 9.70
N MET A 75 8.98 -9.76 8.71
CA MET A 75 8.05 -9.27 7.70
C MET A 75 6.69 -8.87 8.30
N THR A 76 6.21 -9.60 9.32
CA THR A 76 4.94 -9.28 9.99
C THR A 76 5.08 -8.04 10.88
N GLU A 77 6.20 -7.87 11.57
CA GLU A 77 6.49 -6.67 12.36
C GLU A 77 6.63 -5.43 11.47
N ALA A 78 7.33 -5.56 10.34
CA ALA A 78 7.50 -4.46 9.39
C ALA A 78 6.17 -3.88 8.87
N ILE A 79 5.17 -4.73 8.63
CA ILE A 79 3.87 -4.23 8.12
C ILE A 79 2.99 -3.60 9.20
N ALA A 80 3.26 -3.85 10.47
CA ALA A 80 2.40 -3.42 11.58
C ALA A 80 2.45 -1.89 11.78
N GLY A 81 3.61 -1.26 11.51
CA GLY A 81 3.82 0.19 11.62
C GLY A 81 3.36 0.98 10.38
N VAL A 82 3.09 0.33 9.27
CA VAL A 82 2.81 1.02 7.99
C VAL A 82 1.42 1.60 7.95
N VAL A 83 1.30 2.91 7.87
CA VAL A 83 0.06 3.59 7.47
C VAL A 83 0.02 3.67 5.95
N SER A 84 -1.02 3.09 5.35
CA SER A 84 -1.16 2.99 3.89
C SER A 84 -2.23 3.94 3.36
N GLY A 85 -1.88 4.78 2.41
CA GLY A 85 -2.79 5.67 1.72
C GLY A 85 -2.77 5.50 0.20
N SER A 86 -3.79 6.00 -0.46
CA SER A 86 -3.82 6.08 -1.92
C SER A 86 -4.60 7.29 -2.40
N VAL A 87 -4.16 7.87 -3.52
CA VAL A 87 -4.81 8.98 -4.21
C VAL A 87 -5.31 8.49 -5.55
N THR A 88 -6.62 8.67 -5.80
CA THR A 88 -7.29 8.27 -7.04
C THR A 88 -8.44 9.22 -7.35
N PHE A 89 -9.29 8.88 -8.29
CA PHE A 89 -10.48 9.64 -8.65
C PHE A 89 -11.77 8.86 -8.39
N ALA A 90 -12.86 9.58 -8.13
CA ALA A 90 -14.18 8.98 -7.98
C ALA A 90 -14.72 8.54 -9.33
N VAL A 91 -15.04 7.25 -9.48
CA VAL A 91 -15.57 6.69 -10.75
C VAL A 91 -17.05 7.00 -10.98
N ARG A 92 -17.76 7.46 -9.96
CA ARG A 92 -19.19 7.83 -9.99
C ARG A 92 -19.50 8.80 -8.85
N ASP A 93 -20.65 9.46 -8.98
CA ASP A 93 -21.19 10.28 -7.89
C ASP A 93 -21.47 9.40 -6.65
N THR A 94 -21.09 9.88 -5.50
CA THR A 94 -21.28 9.20 -4.20
C THR A 94 -21.39 10.25 -3.09
N THR A 95 -21.53 9.79 -1.86
CA THR A 95 -21.52 10.66 -0.67
C THR A 95 -20.53 10.12 0.36
N TYR A 96 -19.83 11.03 1.01
CA TYR A 96 -18.93 10.73 2.12
C TYR A 96 -19.11 11.77 3.23
N ASN A 97 -19.39 11.34 4.45
CA ASN A 97 -19.66 12.23 5.60
C ASN A 97 -20.66 13.35 5.29
N GLY A 98 -21.73 13.05 4.53
CA GLY A 98 -22.76 14.00 4.15
C GLY A 98 -22.38 14.96 3.00
N ASN A 99 -21.16 14.92 2.50
CA ASN A 99 -20.73 15.69 1.34
C ASN A 99 -20.92 14.89 0.05
N VAL A 100 -21.37 15.56 -1.01
CA VAL A 100 -21.47 14.98 -2.34
C VAL A 100 -20.08 14.96 -2.97
N ILE A 101 -19.68 13.79 -3.45
CA ILE A 101 -18.47 13.56 -4.25
C ILE A 101 -18.95 13.35 -5.68
N SER A 102 -18.49 14.15 -6.60
CA SER A 102 -18.82 14.00 -8.02
C SER A 102 -17.83 13.08 -8.72
N ALA A 103 -18.28 12.45 -9.80
CA ALA A 103 -17.37 11.68 -10.67
C ALA A 103 -16.18 12.55 -11.10
N ASN A 104 -14.98 11.97 -11.09
CA ASN A 104 -13.67 12.59 -11.34
C ASN A 104 -13.16 13.54 -10.22
N ASP A 105 -13.86 13.72 -9.11
CA ASP A 105 -13.24 14.34 -7.95
C ASP A 105 -12.06 13.48 -7.47
N ILE A 106 -10.99 14.14 -7.03
CA ILE A 106 -9.82 13.44 -6.49
C ILE A 106 -10.11 13.05 -5.05
N ILE A 107 -9.83 11.81 -4.71
CA ILE A 107 -10.10 11.24 -3.39
C ILE A 107 -8.85 10.63 -2.78
N GLY A 108 -8.67 10.86 -1.49
CA GLY A 108 -7.65 10.19 -0.65
C GLY A 108 -8.30 9.10 0.18
N ILE A 109 -7.67 7.93 0.18
CA ILE A 109 -8.19 6.70 0.81
C ILE A 109 -7.15 6.18 1.81
N ILE A 110 -7.59 5.84 3.03
CA ILE A 110 -6.82 5.08 4.03
C ILE A 110 -7.69 3.88 4.45
N ASP A 111 -7.11 2.69 4.48
CA ASP A 111 -7.79 1.45 4.91
C ASP A 111 -9.13 1.20 4.19
N GLY A 112 -9.20 1.54 2.90
CA GLY A 112 -10.40 1.37 2.07
C GLY A 112 -11.50 2.40 2.31
N SER A 113 -11.27 3.40 3.18
CA SER A 113 -12.20 4.49 3.47
C SER A 113 -11.71 5.80 2.86
N ILE A 114 -12.61 6.56 2.22
CA ILE A 114 -12.30 7.91 1.77
C ILE A 114 -12.10 8.78 3.00
N VAL A 115 -10.99 9.52 3.07
CA VAL A 115 -10.68 10.41 4.20
C VAL A 115 -10.58 11.88 3.80
N CYS A 116 -10.32 12.16 2.53
CA CYS A 116 -10.32 13.52 1.99
C CYS A 116 -10.73 13.53 0.50
N VAL A 117 -11.23 14.68 0.06
CA VAL A 117 -11.68 14.94 -1.32
C VAL A 117 -11.30 16.34 -1.70
N ASP A 118 -10.86 16.55 -2.93
CA ASP A 118 -10.62 17.86 -3.52
C ASP A 118 -10.70 17.77 -5.06
N LYS A 119 -10.52 18.89 -5.75
CA LYS A 119 -10.52 18.97 -7.22
C LYS A 119 -9.14 18.70 -7.84
N THR A 120 -8.08 18.71 -7.04
CA THR A 120 -6.69 18.59 -7.54
C THR A 120 -5.92 17.50 -6.82
N ILE A 121 -5.06 16.81 -7.57
CA ILE A 121 -4.18 15.77 -7.03
C ILE A 121 -3.27 16.32 -5.91
N PRO A 122 -2.59 17.49 -6.08
CA PRO A 122 -1.73 18.01 -5.03
C PRO A 122 -2.46 18.30 -3.72
N ALA A 123 -3.66 18.89 -3.77
CA ALA A 123 -4.41 19.23 -2.56
C ALA A 123 -4.87 17.98 -1.79
N VAL A 124 -5.33 16.94 -2.50
CA VAL A 124 -5.69 15.67 -1.87
C VAL A 124 -4.47 14.96 -1.30
N THR A 125 -3.35 14.95 -2.03
CA THR A 125 -2.12 14.29 -1.59
C THR A 125 -1.56 14.93 -0.33
N GLU A 126 -1.47 16.25 -0.28
CA GLU A 126 -1.02 17.00 0.89
C GLU A 126 -1.90 16.69 2.12
N LYS A 127 -3.21 16.83 1.97
CA LYS A 127 -4.17 16.55 3.05
C LYS A 127 -4.15 15.09 3.50
N LEU A 128 -3.98 14.15 2.57
CA LEU A 128 -3.87 12.74 2.89
C LEU A 128 -2.61 12.44 3.71
N ILE A 129 -1.47 12.99 3.31
CA ILE A 129 -0.20 12.84 4.03
C ILE A 129 -0.29 13.43 5.44
N GLU A 130 -0.91 14.60 5.63
CA GLU A 130 -1.15 15.20 6.95
C GLU A 130 -1.94 14.23 7.86
N ILE A 131 -3.04 13.65 7.34
CA ILE A 131 -3.84 12.66 8.09
C ILE A 131 -3.04 11.38 8.39
N MET A 132 -2.22 10.93 7.44
CA MET A 132 -1.39 9.72 7.61
C MET A 132 -0.30 9.92 8.65
N LEU A 133 0.39 11.06 8.62
CA LEU A 133 1.40 11.43 9.63
C LEU A 133 0.76 11.55 11.02
N GLU A 134 -0.39 12.20 11.14
CA GLU A 134 -1.11 12.28 12.41
C GLU A 134 -1.46 10.89 12.96
N LYS A 135 -1.90 9.96 12.10
CA LYS A 135 -2.17 8.56 12.49
C LYS A 135 -0.90 7.80 12.90
N HIS A 136 0.23 8.11 12.31
CA HIS A 136 1.51 7.45 12.58
C HIS A 136 2.19 7.96 13.85
N GLY A 137 1.85 9.17 14.32
CA GLY A 137 2.45 9.77 15.51
C GLY A 137 3.04 11.15 15.28
N GLY A 138 2.83 11.74 14.11
CA GLY A 138 3.21 13.12 13.75
C GLY A 138 4.45 13.22 12.86
N GLU A 139 5.28 12.18 12.81
CA GLU A 139 6.51 12.12 12.00
C GLU A 139 6.68 10.74 11.36
N GLY A 140 7.61 10.59 10.42
CA GLY A 140 7.92 9.31 9.79
C GLY A 140 8.58 9.44 8.42
N VAL A 141 8.85 8.30 7.80
CA VAL A 141 9.30 8.23 6.40
C VAL A 141 8.07 8.11 5.50
N VAL A 142 7.83 9.14 4.69
CA VAL A 142 6.73 9.22 3.74
C VAL A 142 7.23 8.82 2.35
N THR A 143 6.77 7.69 1.83
CA THR A 143 7.13 7.27 0.46
C THR A 143 5.93 7.43 -0.47
N LEU A 144 6.12 8.18 -1.58
CA LEU A 144 5.15 8.35 -2.65
C LEU A 144 5.53 7.47 -3.84
N TYR A 145 4.68 6.51 -4.20
CA TYR A 145 4.84 5.68 -5.39
C TYR A 145 3.99 6.26 -6.52
N CYS A 146 4.65 6.80 -7.56
CA CYS A 146 4.00 7.47 -8.69
C CYS A 146 3.31 6.50 -9.63
N GLY A 147 2.02 6.71 -9.92
CA GLY A 147 1.27 5.97 -10.92
C GLY A 147 1.43 6.53 -12.34
N GLU A 148 0.79 5.86 -13.31
CA GLU A 148 0.85 6.24 -14.73
C GLU A 148 0.37 7.67 -15.02
N GLY A 149 -0.48 8.24 -14.16
CA GLY A 149 -1.06 9.60 -14.33
C GLY A 149 -0.23 10.72 -13.68
N THR A 150 0.98 10.43 -13.17
CA THR A 150 1.86 11.39 -12.49
C THR A 150 3.31 11.19 -12.91
N SER A 151 4.13 12.26 -12.80
CA SER A 151 5.56 12.19 -13.03
C SER A 151 6.33 12.27 -11.70
N GLU A 152 7.52 11.68 -11.67
CA GLU A 152 8.42 11.78 -10.51
C GLU A 152 8.84 13.24 -10.23
N ASP A 153 8.99 14.05 -11.27
CA ASP A 153 9.30 15.48 -11.13
C ASP A 153 8.19 16.26 -10.43
N GLU A 154 6.92 15.98 -10.77
CA GLU A 154 5.76 16.61 -10.12
C GLU A 154 5.62 16.11 -8.68
N ALA A 155 5.84 14.83 -8.44
CA ALA A 155 5.80 14.23 -7.12
C ALA A 155 6.92 14.76 -6.22
N SER A 156 8.15 14.95 -6.74
CA SER A 156 9.27 15.51 -5.99
C SER A 156 8.99 16.95 -5.58
N LYS A 157 8.50 17.80 -6.50
CA LYS A 157 8.10 19.17 -6.16
C LYS A 157 6.98 19.24 -5.13
N LEU A 158 6.05 18.27 -5.18
CA LEU A 158 4.98 18.16 -4.19
C LEU A 158 5.55 17.73 -2.84
N ALA A 159 6.41 16.72 -2.80
CA ALA A 159 7.10 16.24 -1.61
C ALA A 159 7.93 17.34 -0.94
N ASP A 160 8.74 18.09 -1.73
CA ASP A 160 9.52 19.22 -1.24
C ASP A 160 8.63 20.27 -0.55
N ARG A 161 7.50 20.62 -1.17
CA ARG A 161 6.57 21.60 -0.59
C ARG A 161 5.91 21.11 0.70
N ILE A 162 5.62 19.80 0.79
CA ILE A 162 5.01 19.21 2.00
C ILE A 162 6.07 19.11 3.11
N SER A 163 7.31 18.75 2.77
CA SER A 163 8.42 18.64 3.72
C SER A 163 8.74 19.96 4.44
N GLU A 164 8.51 21.12 3.80
CA GLU A 164 8.65 22.43 4.44
C GLU A 164 7.75 22.58 5.68
N LYS A 165 6.62 21.86 5.73
CA LYS A 165 5.68 21.87 6.86
C LYS A 165 5.91 20.73 7.85
N HIS A 166 6.66 19.72 7.46
CA HIS A 166 6.91 18.48 8.22
C HIS A 166 8.40 18.19 8.27
N ALA A 167 9.18 19.10 8.87
CA ALA A 167 10.65 19.06 8.90
C ALA A 167 11.22 17.83 9.64
N ASP A 168 10.43 17.19 10.51
CA ASP A 168 10.81 15.99 11.26
C ASP A 168 10.49 14.68 10.48
N SER A 169 9.99 14.80 9.23
CA SER A 169 9.65 13.66 8.37
C SER A 169 10.54 13.62 7.12
N GLU A 170 10.91 12.42 6.69
CA GLU A 170 11.65 12.19 5.46
C GLU A 170 10.67 11.89 4.31
N PHE A 171 10.93 12.43 3.11
CA PHE A 171 10.10 12.23 1.92
C PHE A 171 10.88 11.53 0.82
N ILE A 172 10.34 10.42 0.33
CA ILE A 172 10.92 9.60 -0.74
C ILE A 172 9.92 9.51 -1.88
N VAL A 173 10.39 9.70 -3.11
CA VAL A 173 9.60 9.51 -4.33
C VAL A 173 10.13 8.31 -5.09
N GLN A 174 9.23 7.41 -5.50
CA GLN A 174 9.54 6.19 -6.21
C GLN A 174 8.63 6.02 -7.42
N HIS A 175 9.17 5.40 -8.47
CA HIS A 175 8.36 4.97 -9.60
C HIS A 175 7.50 3.76 -9.20
N GLY A 176 6.18 3.86 -9.36
CA GLY A 176 5.24 2.78 -9.09
C GLY A 176 4.61 2.21 -10.37
N GLY A 177 4.28 3.06 -11.33
CA GLY A 177 3.68 2.68 -12.62
C GLY A 177 2.29 2.05 -12.52
N GLN A 178 1.63 2.14 -11.37
CA GLN A 178 0.29 1.57 -11.18
C GLN A 178 -0.75 2.36 -11.98
N PRO A 179 -1.70 1.66 -12.64
CA PRO A 179 -2.84 2.30 -13.28
C PRO A 179 -3.88 2.76 -12.26
N LEU A 180 -4.71 3.74 -12.61
CA LEU A 180 -5.87 4.24 -11.86
C LEU A 180 -5.55 5.03 -10.60
N TYR A 181 -4.43 4.77 -9.94
CA TYR A 181 -4.01 5.50 -8.74
C TYR A 181 -2.88 6.44 -9.10
N TYR A 182 -3.04 7.72 -8.76
CA TYR A 182 -2.00 8.73 -8.93
C TYR A 182 -0.83 8.47 -8.00
N TYR A 183 -1.14 8.15 -6.74
CA TYR A 183 -0.13 7.76 -5.75
C TYR A 183 -0.61 6.59 -4.91
N TYR A 184 0.29 5.65 -4.61
CA TYR A 184 0.26 4.91 -3.37
C TYR A 184 1.24 5.59 -2.41
N ILE A 185 0.88 5.64 -1.13
CA ILE A 185 1.67 6.34 -0.11
C ILE A 185 1.82 5.43 1.10
N SER A 186 3.05 5.30 1.63
CA SER A 186 3.30 4.74 2.95
C SER A 186 3.82 5.82 3.89
N VAL A 187 3.51 5.68 5.17
CA VAL A 187 4.17 6.35 6.31
C VAL A 187 4.63 5.26 7.26
N GLU A 188 5.94 5.26 7.55
CA GLU A 188 6.65 4.27 8.36
C GLU A 188 7.48 4.92 9.44
#